data_d1a0aa97bfc9aceef06d6c38db27ac66
#
_entry.id   d1a0aa97bfc9aceef06d6c38db27ac66
#
_cell.length_a   1.000
_cell.length_b   1.000
_cell.length_c   1.000
_cell.angle_alpha   90.00
_cell.angle_beta   90.00
_cell.angle_gamma   90.00
#
_symmetry.space_group_name_H-M   'P 1'
#
loop_
_entity.id
_entity.type
_entity.pdbx_description
1 polymer ?
#
loop_
_entity_poly.entity_id
_entity_poly.type
_entity_poly.pdbx_seq_one_letter_code
_entity_poly.pdbx_strand_id
1 'polypeptide(L)'
;MKDGKTLHGSNKQPVNSTAIYTLLILLSFYIGYFYAADDNNNNHPDSQLPTTTTTATTAAMTLPAELDNFRASPNCAANPLPTRQIRQTLIDRVYGGTSPFHDFPPPHVAGSLRHKSLKGWGSTTPVFRHLIEEVRPEVIIEVGTFLGASTVHMAKLARELGLDDTVILCIDDFRGWAGFREEFPFIKQVNGDVMLLYQFMQNAVYTNVTGSVLPLPFSAGSTLSVLCEWGVTADLIEIDAGHEFTSIWSDLNRAYRLLRPGGVMFGHDYFMVGDRRSVRRAVHLFAQMYGHTVQIDGQHWVLRTS
;
A
#
# COMPACT_ATOMS: atom_id res chain seq x y z
N MET A 1 13.79 -71.30 44.60
CA MET A 1 12.80 -72.03 43.75
C MET A 1 12.16 -71.08 42.80
N LYS A 2 12.46 -71.29 41.50
CA LYS A 2 11.58 -71.16 40.33
C LYS A 2 11.09 -69.70 40.00
N ASP A 3 11.05 -69.22 38.82
CA ASP A 3 11.45 -69.68 37.47
C ASP A 3 11.51 -68.46 36.58
N GLY A 4 12.43 -68.47 35.64
CA GLY A 4 12.59 -67.46 34.61
C GLY A 4 11.48 -67.53 33.55
N LYS A 5 11.25 -66.41 32.89
CA LYS A 5 10.77 -66.31 31.52
C LYS A 5 11.42 -65.15 30.79
N THR A 6 12.33 -65.50 29.93
CA THR A 6 12.91 -64.63 28.90
C THR A 6 11.81 -64.26 27.88
N LEU A 7 11.60 -62.97 27.69
CA LEU A 7 10.81 -62.45 26.55
C LEU A 7 11.78 -61.99 25.45
N HIS A 8 11.65 -62.60 24.32
CA HIS A 8 12.33 -62.25 23.06
C HIS A 8 12.01 -60.81 22.66
N GLY A 9 13.00 -59.94 22.68
CA GLY A 9 12.94 -58.62 22.12
C GLY A 9 13.05 -58.68 20.58
N SER A 10 12.01 -58.29 19.90
CA SER A 10 12.00 -58.06 18.43
C SER A 10 12.87 -56.83 18.14
N ASN A 11 14.01 -57.07 17.52
CA ASN A 11 14.94 -56.03 17.07
C ASN A 11 14.37 -55.38 15.79
N LYS A 12 13.55 -54.30 15.94
CA LYS A 12 13.21 -53.46 14.83
C LYS A 12 14.34 -52.46 14.63
N GLN A 13 15.10 -52.63 13.56
CA GLN A 13 16.10 -51.65 13.16
C GLN A 13 15.42 -50.28 12.90
N PRO A 14 15.99 -49.16 13.38
CA PRO A 14 15.45 -47.83 13.09
C PRO A 14 15.57 -47.57 11.60
N VAL A 15 14.46 -47.23 10.97
CA VAL A 15 14.41 -46.77 9.58
C VAL A 15 15.25 -45.51 9.48
N ASN A 16 16.25 -45.48 8.66
CA ASN A 16 17.18 -44.39 8.48
C ASN A 16 16.44 -43.17 7.92
N SER A 17 16.08 -42.21 8.78
CA SER A 17 15.34 -41.03 8.42
C SER A 17 15.98 -40.21 7.28
N THR A 18 17.31 -40.22 7.20
CA THR A 18 18.10 -39.57 6.18
C THR A 18 17.78 -40.17 4.77
N ALA A 19 17.61 -41.49 4.69
CA ALA A 19 17.27 -42.15 3.44
C ALA A 19 15.85 -41.77 2.92
N ILE A 20 14.89 -41.59 3.85
CA ILE A 20 13.53 -41.14 3.52
C ILE A 20 13.54 -39.69 3.00
N TYR A 21 14.27 -38.79 3.65
CA TYR A 21 14.37 -37.39 3.19
C TYR A 21 15.05 -37.29 1.83
N THR A 22 16.11 -38.07 1.59
CA THR A 22 16.79 -38.10 0.28
C THR A 22 15.85 -38.61 -0.82
N LEU A 23 15.04 -39.63 -0.53
CA LEU A 23 14.06 -40.15 -1.48
C LEU A 23 12.95 -39.13 -1.80
N LEU A 24 12.46 -38.40 -0.79
CA LEU A 24 11.44 -37.37 -1.00
C LEU A 24 11.98 -36.21 -1.82
N ILE A 25 13.23 -35.80 -1.61
CA ILE A 25 13.88 -34.73 -2.37
C ILE A 25 14.06 -35.19 -3.84
N LEU A 26 14.52 -36.39 -4.09
CA LEU A 26 14.67 -36.94 -5.46
C LEU A 26 13.32 -37.07 -6.16
N LEU A 27 12.26 -37.43 -5.44
CA LEU A 27 10.90 -37.54 -5.98
C LEU A 27 10.34 -36.16 -6.38
N SER A 28 10.63 -35.10 -5.58
CA SER A 28 10.22 -33.73 -5.89
C SER A 28 10.94 -33.19 -7.14
N PHE A 29 12.22 -33.49 -7.32
CA PHE A 29 12.96 -33.14 -8.53
C PHE A 29 12.44 -33.91 -9.75
N TYR A 30 12.10 -35.18 -9.59
CA TYR A 30 11.56 -36.01 -10.67
C TYR A 30 10.20 -35.51 -11.15
N ILE A 31 9.30 -35.16 -10.21
CA ILE A 31 7.98 -34.57 -10.52
C ILE A 31 8.16 -33.22 -11.21
N GLY A 32 9.04 -32.33 -10.70
CA GLY A 32 9.34 -31.06 -11.32
C GLY A 32 9.89 -31.16 -12.74
N TYR A 33 10.72 -32.19 -13.02
CA TYR A 33 11.26 -32.44 -14.36
C TYR A 33 10.16 -32.87 -15.36
N PHE A 34 9.20 -33.67 -14.94
CA PHE A 34 8.08 -34.06 -15.81
C PHE A 34 7.13 -32.91 -16.12
N TYR A 35 6.84 -32.06 -15.15
CA TYR A 35 6.05 -30.83 -15.39
C TYR A 35 6.75 -29.87 -16.35
N ALA A 36 8.07 -29.72 -16.25
CA ALA A 36 8.84 -28.87 -17.15
C ALA A 36 9.03 -29.47 -18.56
N ALA A 37 8.96 -30.79 -18.70
CA ALA A 37 9.10 -31.46 -19.98
C ALA A 37 7.80 -31.48 -20.83
N ASP A 38 6.64 -31.37 -20.15
CA ASP A 38 5.32 -31.34 -20.84
C ASP A 38 5.05 -29.96 -21.48
N ASP A 39 5.61 -28.88 -20.93
CA ASP A 39 5.49 -27.54 -21.52
C ASP A 39 6.30 -27.32 -22.81
N ASN A 40 7.27 -28.20 -23.11
CA ASN A 40 8.11 -28.11 -24.32
C ASN A 40 7.57 -28.84 -25.54
N ASN A 41 6.43 -29.56 -25.44
CA ASN A 41 5.95 -30.42 -26.53
C ASN A 41 4.73 -29.86 -27.30
N ASN A 42 4.34 -28.60 -27.04
CA ASN A 42 3.31 -27.90 -27.81
C ASN A 42 3.92 -27.09 -28.95
N ASN A 43 4.53 -27.74 -29.91
CA ASN A 43 4.82 -27.18 -31.24
C ASN A 43 3.50 -27.03 -32.03
N HIS A 44 2.92 -25.85 -32.07
CA HIS A 44 1.90 -25.53 -33.07
C HIS A 44 2.58 -25.05 -34.37
N PRO A 45 2.09 -25.48 -35.56
CA PRO A 45 2.69 -25.17 -36.84
C PRO A 45 2.47 -23.68 -37.22
N ASP A 46 3.49 -23.12 -37.86
CA ASP A 46 3.52 -21.82 -38.51
C ASP A 46 2.25 -21.53 -39.32
N SER A 47 1.48 -20.56 -38.87
CA SER A 47 0.52 -19.85 -39.72
C SER A 47 1.10 -18.50 -40.14
N GLN A 48 1.43 -18.39 -41.42
CA GLN A 48 1.86 -17.16 -42.08
C GLN A 48 0.84 -16.05 -41.87
N LEU A 49 1.33 -14.96 -41.28
CA LEU A 49 0.57 -13.72 -41.09
C LEU A 49 0.48 -12.96 -42.44
N PRO A 50 -0.70 -12.59 -42.93
CA PRO A 50 -0.80 -11.69 -44.08
C PRO A 50 -0.45 -10.28 -43.64
N THR A 51 0.53 -9.68 -44.33
CA THR A 51 0.91 -8.29 -44.17
C THR A 51 -0.18 -7.38 -44.72
N THR A 52 -1.06 -6.92 -43.86
CA THR A 52 -2.03 -5.86 -44.20
C THR A 52 -1.65 -4.61 -43.42
N THR A 53 -1.19 -3.59 -44.12
CA THR A 53 -0.96 -2.26 -43.59
C THR A 53 -2.30 -1.63 -43.22
N THR A 54 -2.67 -1.69 -41.95
CA THR A 54 -3.87 -1.02 -41.45
C THR A 54 -3.42 0.09 -40.52
N THR A 55 -3.73 1.32 -40.90
CA THR A 55 -3.69 2.53 -40.06
C THR A 55 -4.40 2.24 -38.73
N ALA A 56 -3.63 2.13 -37.65
CA ALA A 56 -4.15 1.90 -36.32
C ALA A 56 -4.84 3.17 -35.81
N THR A 57 -6.15 3.23 -36.01
CA THR A 57 -7.02 4.03 -35.16
C THR A 57 -6.99 3.37 -33.80
N THR A 58 -6.51 4.07 -32.77
CA THR A 58 -6.52 3.63 -31.37
C THR A 58 -7.98 3.47 -30.93
N ALA A 59 -8.59 2.34 -31.25
CA ALA A 59 -9.82 1.91 -30.60
C ALA A 59 -9.45 1.59 -29.15
N ALA A 60 -10.03 2.35 -28.21
CA ALA A 60 -9.97 1.99 -26.81
C ALA A 60 -10.40 0.52 -26.68
N MET A 61 -9.51 -0.35 -26.18
CA MET A 61 -9.83 -1.73 -25.93
C MET A 61 -10.95 -1.76 -24.89
N THR A 62 -12.20 -1.91 -25.35
CA THR A 62 -13.32 -2.23 -24.47
C THR A 62 -13.08 -3.66 -23.97
N LEU A 63 -12.74 -3.78 -22.68
CA LEU A 63 -12.70 -5.09 -22.04
C LEU A 63 -14.09 -5.74 -22.15
N PRO A 64 -14.16 -7.07 -22.35
CA PRO A 64 -15.43 -7.80 -22.29
C PRO A 64 -16.17 -7.47 -21.01
N ALA A 65 -17.50 -7.33 -21.06
CA ALA A 65 -18.36 -6.97 -19.92
C ALA A 65 -18.15 -7.86 -18.69
N GLU A 66 -17.73 -9.11 -18.92
CA GLU A 66 -17.37 -10.09 -17.87
C GLU A 66 -16.14 -9.68 -17.05
N LEU A 67 -15.22 -8.94 -17.63
CA LEU A 67 -14.05 -8.38 -16.95
C LEU A 67 -14.29 -7.01 -16.33
N ASP A 68 -15.39 -6.37 -16.66
CA ASP A 68 -15.75 -5.03 -16.15
C ASP A 68 -16.10 -5.06 -14.65
N ASN A 69 -16.48 -6.23 -14.12
CA ASN A 69 -16.72 -6.44 -12.68
C ASN A 69 -15.47 -6.23 -11.80
N PHE A 70 -14.28 -6.19 -12.41
CA PHE A 70 -13.02 -5.91 -11.72
C PHE A 70 -12.59 -4.44 -11.78
N ARG A 71 -13.34 -3.61 -12.49
CA ARG A 71 -13.13 -2.16 -12.50
C ARG A 71 -13.93 -1.51 -11.37
N ALA A 72 -13.26 -0.74 -10.53
CA ALA A 72 -13.98 0.21 -9.70
C ALA A 72 -14.69 1.24 -10.60
N SER A 73 -15.91 1.65 -10.25
CA SER A 73 -16.55 2.78 -10.93
C SER A 73 -15.58 3.96 -10.97
N PRO A 74 -15.36 4.62 -12.11
CA PRO A 74 -14.38 5.70 -12.21
C PRO A 74 -14.74 6.93 -11.37
N ASN A 75 -16.00 7.07 -10.98
CA ASN A 75 -16.49 8.24 -10.27
C ASN A 75 -17.08 7.86 -8.90
N CYS A 76 -16.93 8.75 -7.94
CA CYS A 76 -17.67 8.70 -6.68
C CYS A 76 -19.12 9.09 -6.90
N ALA A 77 -20.06 8.44 -6.19
CA ALA A 77 -21.48 8.72 -6.31
C ALA A 77 -21.88 10.07 -5.67
N ALA A 78 -21.14 10.50 -4.66
CA ALA A 78 -21.41 11.74 -3.95
C ALA A 78 -20.85 12.97 -4.69
N ASN A 79 -21.53 14.10 -4.54
CA ASN A 79 -21.00 15.38 -4.97
C ASN A 79 -19.77 15.75 -4.14
N PRO A 80 -18.71 16.34 -4.74
CA PRO A 80 -17.53 16.77 -4.02
C PRO A 80 -17.87 17.73 -2.88
N LEU A 81 -17.30 17.46 -1.71
CA LEU A 81 -17.35 18.40 -0.57
C LEU A 81 -16.51 19.63 -0.88
N PRO A 82 -16.93 20.83 -0.44
CA PRO A 82 -16.06 21.99 -0.42
C PRO A 82 -14.80 21.70 0.41
N THR A 83 -13.62 22.02 -0.12
CA THR A 83 -12.33 21.71 0.51
C THR A 83 -12.26 22.11 1.98
N ARG A 84 -12.72 23.31 2.31
CA ARG A 84 -12.75 23.85 3.68
C ARG A 84 -13.58 23.03 4.67
N GLN A 85 -14.52 22.21 4.17
CA GLN A 85 -15.40 21.38 5.00
C GLN A 85 -14.82 19.97 5.21
N ILE A 86 -13.88 19.52 4.36
CA ILE A 86 -13.36 18.15 4.40
C ILE A 86 -12.82 17.80 5.79
N ARG A 87 -11.91 18.63 6.34
CA ARG A 87 -11.30 18.36 7.66
C ARG A 87 -12.36 18.25 8.76
N GLN A 88 -13.27 19.21 8.85
CA GLN A 88 -14.29 19.20 9.90
C GLN A 88 -15.28 18.04 9.71
N THR A 89 -15.73 17.78 8.49
CA THR A 89 -16.60 16.62 8.19
C THR A 89 -15.96 15.30 8.64
N LEU A 90 -14.66 15.12 8.42
CA LEU A 90 -13.95 13.93 8.86
C LEU A 90 -13.79 13.88 10.38
N ILE A 91 -13.53 15.01 11.04
CA ILE A 91 -13.50 15.08 12.50
C ILE A 91 -14.87 14.69 13.07
N ASP A 92 -15.95 15.19 12.50
CA ASP A 92 -17.30 14.89 12.96
C ASP A 92 -17.65 13.39 12.79
N ARG A 93 -17.33 12.84 11.61
CA ARG A 93 -17.72 11.46 11.25
C ARG A 93 -16.83 10.39 11.89
N VAL A 94 -15.54 10.67 12.01
CA VAL A 94 -14.55 9.69 12.51
C VAL A 94 -14.31 9.84 14.01
N TYR A 95 -14.34 11.07 14.51
CA TYR A 95 -13.92 11.40 15.88
C TYR A 95 -15.05 12.00 16.74
N GLY A 96 -16.29 11.97 16.26
CA GLY A 96 -17.43 12.49 17.02
C GLY A 96 -17.38 13.97 17.31
N GLY A 97 -16.75 14.77 16.43
CA GLY A 97 -16.66 16.23 16.51
C GLY A 97 -15.48 16.77 17.31
N THR A 98 -14.67 15.89 17.92
CA THR A 98 -13.48 16.30 18.68
C THR A 98 -12.20 15.95 17.92
N SER A 99 -11.26 16.88 17.82
CA SER A 99 -9.97 16.62 17.17
C SER A 99 -9.25 15.43 17.82
N PRO A 100 -8.66 14.48 17.05
CA PRO A 100 -7.90 13.39 17.63
C PRO A 100 -6.68 13.84 18.46
N PHE A 101 -6.23 15.07 18.27
CA PHE A 101 -5.13 15.67 19.04
C PHE A 101 -5.57 16.40 20.30
N HIS A 102 -6.89 16.45 20.58
CA HIS A 102 -7.38 17.04 21.82
C HIS A 102 -6.98 16.17 23.00
N ASP A 103 -6.41 16.80 24.04
CA ASP A 103 -5.90 16.11 25.24
C ASP A 103 -4.91 14.96 24.98
N PHE A 104 -4.17 15.04 23.86
CA PHE A 104 -3.17 14.03 23.50
C PHE A 104 -1.81 14.34 24.14
N PRO A 105 -1.03 13.34 24.62
CA PRO A 105 -1.37 11.91 24.65
C PRO A 105 -2.23 11.52 25.87
N PRO A 106 -3.08 10.48 25.72
CA PRO A 106 -3.83 9.96 26.88
C PRO A 106 -2.87 9.45 27.96
N PRO A 107 -3.17 9.62 29.27
CA PRO A 107 -2.24 9.31 30.35
C PRO A 107 -1.72 7.86 30.36
N HIS A 108 -2.55 6.89 29.97
CA HIS A 108 -2.20 5.48 29.98
C HIS A 108 -1.17 5.08 28.89
N VAL A 109 -1.01 5.89 27.84
CA VAL A 109 0.00 5.61 26.78
C VAL A 109 1.20 6.56 26.82
N ALA A 110 1.10 7.69 27.49
CA ALA A 110 2.13 8.74 27.48
C ALA A 110 3.54 8.19 27.82
N GLY A 111 3.66 7.35 28.84
CA GLY A 111 4.93 6.71 29.24
C GLY A 111 5.44 5.64 28.26
N SER A 112 4.68 5.30 27.23
CA SER A 112 5.02 4.31 26.21
C SER A 112 5.55 4.95 24.92
N LEU A 113 5.41 6.25 24.77
CA LEU A 113 5.76 6.96 23.56
C LEU A 113 7.17 7.54 23.63
N ARG A 114 7.87 7.51 22.52
CA ARG A 114 9.10 8.28 22.33
C ARG A 114 8.75 9.72 21.98
N HIS A 115 9.51 10.65 22.52
CA HIS A 115 9.32 12.07 22.28
C HIS A 115 9.32 12.40 20.76
N LYS A 116 10.21 11.75 19.99
CA LYS A 116 10.28 11.81 18.54
C LYS A 116 10.76 10.47 17.98
N SER A 117 10.07 9.94 17.00
CA SER A 117 10.47 8.72 16.29
C SER A 117 9.94 8.74 14.86
N LEU A 118 10.37 9.72 14.07
CA LEU A 118 10.04 9.80 12.64
C LEU A 118 10.78 8.71 11.88
N LYS A 119 10.05 7.96 11.08
CA LYS A 119 10.59 6.89 10.23
C LYS A 119 9.73 6.78 8.98
N GLY A 120 10.36 6.41 7.87
CA GLY A 120 9.78 6.15 6.56
C GLY A 120 10.91 5.95 5.55
N TRP A 121 10.60 5.37 4.41
CA TRP A 121 11.55 5.10 3.33
C TRP A 121 11.28 6.08 2.19
N GLY A 122 12.34 6.70 1.65
CA GLY A 122 12.20 7.70 0.58
C GLY A 122 11.44 8.97 0.94
N SER A 123 11.01 9.13 2.20
CA SER A 123 10.04 10.12 2.69
C SER A 123 10.45 11.60 2.58
N THR A 124 11.68 11.90 2.18
CA THR A 124 12.20 13.29 2.07
C THR A 124 12.91 13.54 0.74
N THR A 125 12.62 12.71 -0.27
CA THR A 125 13.19 12.85 -1.60
C THR A 125 12.63 14.08 -2.33
N PRO A 126 13.32 14.60 -3.35
CA PRO A 126 12.91 15.83 -4.05
C PRO A 126 11.53 15.80 -4.68
N VAL A 127 10.99 14.61 -5.02
CA VAL A 127 9.67 14.45 -5.63
C VAL A 127 8.55 15.16 -4.84
N PHE A 128 8.61 15.11 -3.51
CA PHE A 128 7.61 15.78 -2.66
C PHE A 128 7.58 17.29 -2.90
N ARG A 129 8.75 17.92 -2.94
CA ARG A 129 8.86 19.35 -3.23
C ARG A 129 8.38 19.66 -4.64
N HIS A 130 8.86 18.90 -5.64
CA HIS A 130 8.47 19.10 -7.04
C HIS A 130 6.94 19.05 -7.20
N LEU A 131 6.30 18.05 -6.61
CA LEU A 131 4.85 17.87 -6.74
C LEU A 131 4.05 18.89 -5.93
N ILE A 132 4.47 19.26 -4.72
CA ILE A 132 3.76 20.27 -3.92
C ILE A 132 3.91 21.67 -4.54
N GLU A 133 5.06 22.01 -5.11
CA GLU A 133 5.26 23.26 -5.85
C GLU A 133 4.41 23.32 -7.14
N GLU A 134 4.34 22.20 -7.88
CA GLU A 134 3.58 22.07 -9.13
C GLU A 134 2.07 22.13 -8.87
N VAL A 135 1.58 21.29 -7.96
CA VAL A 135 0.13 21.07 -7.73
C VAL A 135 -0.47 22.11 -6.81
N ARG A 136 0.32 22.65 -5.86
CA ARG A 136 -0.16 23.54 -4.79
C ARG A 136 -1.41 23.00 -4.09
N PRO A 137 -1.35 21.78 -3.52
CA PRO A 137 -2.53 21.06 -3.09
C PRO A 137 -3.21 21.70 -1.88
N GLU A 138 -4.54 21.75 -1.90
CA GLU A 138 -5.36 22.05 -0.72
C GLU A 138 -5.64 20.77 0.09
N VAL A 139 -5.75 19.60 -0.60
CA VAL A 139 -5.95 18.30 0.04
C VAL A 139 -4.94 17.29 -0.50
N ILE A 140 -4.21 16.69 0.41
CA ILE A 140 -3.31 15.56 0.15
C ILE A 140 -3.92 14.31 0.81
N ILE A 141 -3.93 13.18 0.12
CA ILE A 141 -4.19 11.86 0.72
C ILE A 141 -2.88 11.09 0.70
N GLU A 142 -2.48 10.58 1.87
CA GLU A 142 -1.34 9.69 2.04
C GLU A 142 -1.84 8.31 2.42
N VAL A 143 -1.53 7.30 1.61
CA VAL A 143 -1.88 5.90 1.85
C VAL A 143 -0.62 5.14 2.23
N GLY A 144 -0.53 4.74 3.49
CA GLY A 144 0.69 4.16 4.09
C GLY A 144 1.51 5.23 4.83
N THR A 145 1.01 5.65 5.97
CA THR A 145 1.59 6.77 6.76
C THR A 145 2.70 6.32 7.70
N PHE A 146 2.61 5.12 8.26
CA PHE A 146 3.54 4.56 9.22
C PHE A 146 3.84 5.50 10.40
N LEU A 147 5.10 5.95 10.57
CA LEU A 147 5.52 6.89 11.63
C LEU A 147 5.52 8.36 11.18
N GLY A 148 5.05 8.66 9.97
CA GLY A 148 4.75 9.98 9.47
C GLY A 148 5.95 10.79 8.98
N ALA A 149 7.01 10.14 8.49
CA ALA A 149 8.16 10.90 7.97
C ALA A 149 7.78 11.71 6.72
N SER A 150 7.08 11.12 5.75
CA SER A 150 6.53 11.77 4.55
C SER A 150 5.45 12.78 4.91
N THR A 151 4.50 12.42 5.78
CA THR A 151 3.47 13.34 6.30
C THR A 151 4.06 14.63 6.82
N VAL A 152 5.02 14.52 7.73
CA VAL A 152 5.68 15.68 8.36
C VAL A 152 6.47 16.47 7.33
N HIS A 153 7.11 15.79 6.39
CA HIS A 153 7.82 16.45 5.31
C HIS A 153 6.88 17.24 4.41
N MET A 154 5.79 16.65 3.95
CA MET A 154 4.77 17.32 3.14
C MET A 154 4.14 18.52 3.88
N ALA A 155 3.79 18.37 5.16
CA ALA A 155 3.22 19.44 5.95
C ALA A 155 4.18 20.63 6.11
N LYS A 156 5.48 20.37 6.27
CA LYS A 156 6.50 21.41 6.33
C LYS A 156 6.72 22.10 4.98
N LEU A 157 6.78 21.34 3.89
CA LEU A 157 6.88 21.89 2.53
C LEU A 157 5.67 22.77 2.21
N ALA A 158 4.46 22.33 2.50
CA ALA A 158 3.25 23.12 2.30
C ALA A 158 3.35 24.46 3.04
N ARG A 159 3.75 24.46 4.31
CA ARG A 159 3.96 25.68 5.10
C ARG A 159 5.06 26.58 4.53
N GLU A 160 6.21 26.00 4.13
CA GLU A 160 7.30 26.74 3.49
C GLU A 160 6.85 27.46 2.21
N LEU A 161 5.90 26.88 1.50
CA LEU A 161 5.34 27.39 0.24
C LEU A 161 4.10 28.29 0.43
N GLY A 162 3.76 28.62 1.69
CA GLY A 162 2.59 29.45 2.02
C GLY A 162 1.25 28.77 1.75
N LEU A 163 1.19 27.43 1.84
CA LEU A 163 -0.01 26.61 1.69
C LEU A 163 -0.53 26.20 3.08
N ASP A 164 -0.82 27.17 3.93
CA ASP A 164 -1.13 26.96 5.35
C ASP A 164 -2.47 26.21 5.56
N ASP A 165 -3.37 26.27 4.59
CA ASP A 165 -4.68 25.59 4.64
C ASP A 165 -4.64 24.14 4.11
N THR A 166 -3.48 23.65 3.67
CA THR A 166 -3.34 22.27 3.19
C THR A 166 -3.68 21.26 4.27
N VAL A 167 -4.57 20.33 3.95
CA VAL A 167 -4.94 19.20 4.81
C VAL A 167 -4.35 17.91 4.25
N ILE A 168 -3.66 17.15 5.11
CA ILE A 168 -3.09 15.84 4.80
C ILE A 168 -3.90 14.76 5.51
N LEU A 169 -4.59 13.92 4.76
CA LEU A 169 -5.36 12.80 5.26
C LEU A 169 -4.48 11.55 5.28
N CYS A 170 -4.13 11.09 6.47
CA CYS A 170 -3.15 10.05 6.70
C CYS A 170 -3.85 8.71 6.92
N ILE A 171 -3.87 7.87 5.88
CA ILE A 171 -4.54 6.58 5.88
C ILE A 171 -3.54 5.48 6.20
N ASP A 172 -3.73 4.81 7.33
CA ASP A 172 -2.96 3.64 7.76
C ASP A 172 -3.79 2.90 8.81
N ASP A 173 -3.75 1.59 8.85
CA ASP A 173 -4.40 0.85 9.93
C ASP A 173 -3.59 0.89 11.24
N PHE A 174 -2.34 1.36 11.15
CA PHE A 174 -1.38 1.50 12.25
C PHE A 174 -1.14 0.21 13.05
N ARG A 175 -1.23 -0.93 12.37
CA ARG A 175 -0.99 -2.25 12.99
C ARG A 175 0.37 -2.82 12.68
N GLY A 176 1.08 -2.25 11.69
CA GLY A 176 2.33 -2.79 11.18
C GLY A 176 2.12 -4.09 10.39
N TRP A 177 3.09 -4.98 10.40
CA TRP A 177 3.10 -6.24 9.64
C TRP A 177 3.67 -7.39 10.48
N ALA A 178 3.56 -8.62 9.97
CA ALA A 178 4.22 -9.77 10.59
C ALA A 178 5.75 -9.53 10.64
N GLY A 179 6.36 -9.67 11.79
CA GLY A 179 7.78 -9.31 12.02
C GLY A 179 8.02 -7.86 12.45
N PHE A 180 7.01 -6.99 12.43
CA PHE A 180 7.13 -5.60 12.84
C PHE A 180 7.81 -5.41 14.20
N ARG A 181 7.51 -6.24 15.18
CA ARG A 181 8.08 -6.16 16.53
C ARG A 181 9.60 -6.36 16.56
N GLU A 182 10.13 -7.17 15.66
CA GLU A 182 11.57 -7.46 15.57
C GLU A 182 12.31 -6.26 14.98
N GLU A 183 11.70 -5.60 14.03
CA GLU A 183 12.24 -4.44 13.33
C GLU A 183 12.10 -3.14 14.13
N PHE A 184 10.95 -3.00 14.83
CA PHE A 184 10.60 -1.81 15.62
C PHE A 184 10.30 -2.15 17.09
N PRO A 185 11.25 -2.73 17.84
CA PRO A 185 11.02 -3.19 19.22
C PRO A 185 10.66 -2.07 20.20
N PHE A 186 10.87 -0.83 19.81
CA PHE A 186 10.52 0.35 20.62
C PHE A 186 9.05 0.74 20.53
N ILE A 187 8.32 0.27 19.52
CA ILE A 187 6.86 0.44 19.42
C ILE A 187 6.22 -0.66 20.28
N LYS A 188 5.59 -0.25 21.36
CA LYS A 188 4.96 -1.20 22.28
C LYS A 188 3.73 -1.85 21.66
N GLN A 189 3.53 -3.10 22.03
CA GLN A 189 2.31 -3.85 21.76
C GLN A 189 1.68 -4.27 23.09
N VAL A 190 0.38 -4.06 23.22
CA VAL A 190 -0.38 -4.43 24.42
C VAL A 190 -1.57 -5.27 23.97
N ASN A 191 -1.63 -6.53 24.42
CA ASN A 191 -2.68 -7.48 24.05
C ASN A 191 -2.92 -7.60 22.53
N GLY A 192 -1.85 -7.49 21.73
CA GLY A 192 -1.93 -7.53 20.27
C GLY A 192 -2.24 -6.20 19.61
N ASP A 193 -2.54 -5.15 20.37
CA ASP A 193 -2.71 -3.80 19.82
C ASP A 193 -1.36 -3.08 19.75
N VAL A 194 -1.08 -2.44 18.61
CA VAL A 194 0.20 -1.78 18.32
C VAL A 194 0.08 -0.29 18.58
N MET A 195 0.99 0.26 19.40
CA MET A 195 0.99 1.70 19.74
C MET A 195 1.52 2.59 18.60
N LEU A 196 1.40 2.15 17.35
CA LEU A 196 1.91 2.84 16.18
C LEU A 196 1.15 4.15 15.91
N LEU A 197 -0.18 4.14 15.96
CA LEU A 197 -1.01 5.34 15.82
C LEU A 197 -0.61 6.40 16.84
N TYR A 198 -0.46 6.03 18.09
CA TYR A 198 -0.08 6.98 19.14
C TYR A 198 1.33 7.55 18.92
N GLN A 199 2.26 6.72 18.45
CA GLN A 199 3.61 7.22 18.13
C GLN A 199 3.61 8.16 16.92
N PHE A 200 2.82 7.87 15.89
CA PHE A 200 2.60 8.77 14.77
C PHE A 200 2.02 10.12 15.25
N MET A 201 0.97 10.08 16.05
CA MET A 201 0.35 11.28 16.60
C MET A 201 1.33 12.09 17.48
N GLN A 202 2.16 11.42 18.28
CA GLN A 202 3.22 12.05 19.06
C GLN A 202 4.24 12.75 18.15
N ASN A 203 4.60 12.14 17.02
CA ASN A 203 5.49 12.77 16.04
C ASN A 203 4.86 14.02 15.41
N ALA A 204 3.55 14.00 15.10
CA ALA A 204 2.82 15.14 14.58
C ALA A 204 2.76 16.29 15.59
N VAL A 205 2.50 15.99 16.86
CA VAL A 205 2.54 16.98 17.97
C VAL A 205 3.94 17.59 18.11
N TYR A 206 4.96 16.72 18.22
CA TYR A 206 6.35 17.16 18.37
C TYR A 206 6.82 18.08 17.24
N THR A 207 6.39 17.81 16.02
CA THR A 207 6.80 18.58 14.83
C THR A 207 5.89 19.76 14.51
N ASN A 208 4.86 19.98 15.34
CA ASN A 208 3.89 21.07 15.22
C ASN A 208 3.18 21.09 13.84
N VAL A 209 2.67 19.91 13.42
CA VAL A 209 1.93 19.76 12.15
C VAL A 209 0.48 19.30 12.34
N THR A 210 -0.01 19.24 13.59
CA THR A 210 -1.37 18.78 13.93
C THR A 210 -2.48 19.59 13.28
N GLY A 211 -2.22 20.85 12.92
CA GLY A 211 -3.16 21.70 12.19
C GLY A 211 -3.42 21.22 10.77
N SER A 212 -2.39 20.70 10.09
CA SER A 212 -2.48 20.22 8.69
C SER A 212 -2.77 18.72 8.57
N VAL A 213 -2.51 17.93 9.62
CA VAL A 213 -2.55 16.46 9.57
C VAL A 213 -3.82 15.92 10.22
N LEU A 214 -4.44 14.93 9.60
CA LEU A 214 -5.57 14.19 10.16
C LEU A 214 -5.36 12.68 9.96
N PRO A 215 -5.12 11.90 11.03
CA PRO A 215 -5.04 10.45 10.94
C PRO A 215 -6.40 9.83 10.59
N LEU A 216 -6.40 8.79 9.77
CA LEU A 216 -7.56 7.95 9.45
C LEU A 216 -7.15 6.50 9.72
N PRO A 217 -7.33 6.00 10.97
CA PRO A 217 -6.74 4.75 11.44
C PRO A 217 -7.53 3.52 10.99
N PHE A 218 -7.66 3.35 9.69
CA PHE A 218 -8.38 2.25 9.07
C PHE A 218 -7.63 1.73 7.84
N SER A 219 -8.01 0.54 7.35
CA SER A 219 -7.40 -0.02 6.14
C SER A 219 -7.61 0.89 4.93
N ALA A 220 -6.63 0.95 4.04
CA ALA A 220 -6.68 1.76 2.82
C ALA A 220 -7.96 1.51 2.02
N GLY A 221 -8.28 0.23 1.77
CA GLY A 221 -9.44 -0.14 0.96
C GLY A 221 -10.78 0.36 1.52
N SER A 222 -11.01 0.26 2.84
CA SER A 222 -12.25 0.75 3.46
C SER A 222 -12.28 2.28 3.50
N THR A 223 -11.17 2.90 3.83
CA THR A 223 -11.08 4.35 3.95
C THR A 223 -11.29 5.04 2.61
N LEU A 224 -10.56 4.64 1.56
CA LEU A 224 -10.69 5.22 0.23
C LEU A 224 -12.12 5.05 -0.32
N SER A 225 -12.78 3.92 -0.03
CA SER A 225 -14.16 3.72 -0.45
C SER A 225 -15.12 4.67 0.26
N VAL A 226 -15.00 4.80 1.57
CA VAL A 226 -15.89 5.65 2.36
C VAL A 226 -15.64 7.15 2.12
N LEU A 227 -14.39 7.56 1.86
CA LEU A 227 -14.07 8.93 1.46
C LEU A 227 -14.77 9.30 0.14
N CYS A 228 -14.83 8.35 -0.81
CA CYS A 228 -15.56 8.51 -2.07
C CYS A 228 -17.06 8.70 -1.82
N GLU A 229 -17.66 7.88 -0.95
CA GLU A 229 -19.07 8.00 -0.55
C GLU A 229 -19.38 9.34 0.15
N TRP A 230 -18.41 9.90 0.84
CA TRP A 230 -18.54 11.18 1.54
C TRP A 230 -18.23 12.39 0.67
N GLY A 231 -17.84 12.19 -0.59
CA GLY A 231 -17.52 13.27 -1.52
C GLY A 231 -16.17 13.94 -1.24
N VAL A 232 -15.27 13.29 -0.55
CA VAL A 232 -13.90 13.78 -0.33
C VAL A 232 -13.12 13.62 -1.63
N THR A 233 -12.43 14.68 -2.05
CA THR A 233 -11.52 14.68 -3.21
C THR A 233 -10.18 15.29 -2.83
N ALA A 234 -9.12 14.93 -3.55
CA ALA A 234 -7.76 15.39 -3.30
C ALA A 234 -7.08 15.89 -4.58
N ASP A 235 -6.11 16.79 -4.40
CA ASP A 235 -5.29 17.35 -5.47
C ASP A 235 -4.03 16.51 -5.69
N LEU A 236 -3.52 15.90 -4.61
CA LEU A 236 -2.32 15.08 -4.61
C LEU A 236 -2.57 13.82 -3.78
N ILE A 237 -2.23 12.65 -4.32
CA ILE A 237 -2.39 11.37 -3.61
C ILE A 237 -1.07 10.59 -3.67
N GLU A 238 -0.54 10.26 -2.50
CA GLU A 238 0.59 9.35 -2.34
C GLU A 238 0.09 7.93 -2.04
N ILE A 239 0.68 6.91 -2.70
CA ILE A 239 0.42 5.49 -2.42
C ILE A 239 1.75 4.82 -2.07
N ASP A 240 1.94 4.52 -0.80
CA ASP A 240 3.14 3.89 -0.24
C ASP A 240 2.76 2.93 0.90
N ALA A 241 1.89 1.95 0.62
CA ALA A 241 1.38 0.99 1.60
C ALA A 241 1.81 -0.44 1.30
N GLY A 242 0.91 -1.33 0.88
CA GLY A 242 1.24 -2.72 0.54
C GLY A 242 1.99 -2.83 -0.78
N HIS A 243 2.93 -3.77 -0.88
CA HIS A 243 3.79 -3.95 -2.06
C HIS A 243 3.35 -5.12 -2.95
N GLU A 244 2.35 -5.90 -2.57
CA GLU A 244 1.79 -6.96 -3.41
C GLU A 244 0.94 -6.36 -4.54
N PHE A 245 0.96 -7.02 -5.70
CA PHE A 245 0.25 -6.54 -6.89
C PHE A 245 -1.22 -6.24 -6.63
N THR A 246 -1.93 -7.12 -5.94
CA THR A 246 -3.36 -6.96 -5.66
C THR A 246 -3.66 -5.79 -4.72
N SER A 247 -2.79 -5.55 -3.74
CA SER A 247 -2.90 -4.44 -2.81
C SER A 247 -2.76 -3.11 -3.56
N ILE A 248 -1.65 -2.94 -4.28
CA ILE A 248 -1.36 -1.74 -5.06
C ILE A 248 -2.43 -1.49 -6.12
N TRP A 249 -2.84 -2.55 -6.83
CA TRP A 249 -3.90 -2.47 -7.84
C TRP A 249 -5.21 -1.93 -7.25
N SER A 250 -5.58 -2.46 -6.08
CA SER A 250 -6.77 -2.04 -5.34
C SER A 250 -6.69 -0.57 -4.92
N ASP A 251 -5.55 -0.16 -4.39
CA ASP A 251 -5.34 1.19 -3.88
C ASP A 251 -5.30 2.21 -5.01
N LEU A 252 -4.62 1.93 -6.13
CA LEU A 252 -4.62 2.75 -7.34
C LEU A 252 -6.05 3.02 -7.84
N ASN A 253 -6.86 1.96 -8.01
CA ASN A 253 -8.21 2.08 -8.54
C ASN A 253 -9.15 2.82 -7.60
N ARG A 254 -8.99 2.69 -6.27
CA ARG A 254 -9.80 3.42 -5.30
C ARG A 254 -9.36 4.87 -5.15
N ALA A 255 -8.06 5.12 -5.07
CA ALA A 255 -7.49 6.45 -4.92
C ALA A 255 -7.78 7.34 -6.14
N TYR A 256 -7.69 6.78 -7.34
CA TYR A 256 -7.96 7.51 -8.58
C TYR A 256 -9.34 8.17 -8.63
N ARG A 257 -10.35 7.54 -8.00
CA ARG A 257 -11.72 8.08 -7.92
C ARG A 257 -11.81 9.34 -7.05
N LEU A 258 -10.85 9.52 -6.14
CA LEU A 258 -10.78 10.67 -5.25
C LEU A 258 -9.96 11.81 -5.84
N LEU A 259 -9.24 11.55 -6.91
CA LEU A 259 -8.36 12.54 -7.53
C LEU A 259 -9.18 13.57 -8.31
N ARG A 260 -8.94 14.84 -8.06
CA ARG A 260 -9.56 15.94 -8.83
C ARG A 260 -9.03 15.97 -10.25
N PRO A 261 -9.80 16.51 -11.22
CA PRO A 261 -9.28 16.78 -12.55
C PRO A 261 -8.00 17.64 -12.47
N GLY A 262 -6.96 17.23 -13.20
CA GLY A 262 -5.64 17.86 -13.12
C GLY A 262 -4.81 17.52 -11.87
N GLY A 263 -5.32 16.65 -11.00
CA GLY A 263 -4.59 16.16 -9.84
C GLY A 263 -3.50 15.15 -10.18
N VAL A 264 -2.65 14.87 -9.21
CA VAL A 264 -1.48 13.99 -9.36
C VAL A 264 -1.54 12.85 -8.36
N MET A 265 -1.26 11.65 -8.83
CA MET A 265 -1.06 10.47 -8.02
C MET A 265 0.38 10.00 -8.15
N PHE A 266 1.03 9.67 -7.05
CA PHE A 266 2.41 9.22 -7.03
C PHE A 266 2.62 8.18 -5.93
N GLY A 267 3.78 7.52 -5.93
CA GLY A 267 4.11 6.58 -4.86
C GLY A 267 5.55 6.07 -4.98
N HIS A 268 5.99 5.38 -3.96
CA HIS A 268 7.34 4.87 -3.81
C HIS A 268 7.54 3.47 -4.45
N ASP A 269 8.70 2.87 -4.23
CA ASP A 269 9.05 1.47 -4.55
C ASP A 269 8.99 1.06 -6.02
N TYR A 270 9.03 2.01 -6.95
CA TYR A 270 8.98 1.69 -8.38
C TYR A 270 10.09 0.73 -8.84
N PHE A 271 11.26 0.82 -8.24
CA PHE A 271 12.41 -0.05 -8.57
C PHE A 271 12.56 -1.25 -7.64
N MET A 272 11.68 -1.41 -6.66
CA MET A 272 11.73 -2.56 -5.77
C MET A 272 11.63 -3.87 -6.56
N VAL A 273 12.58 -4.79 -6.32
CA VAL A 273 12.67 -6.06 -7.06
C VAL A 273 11.76 -7.12 -6.44
N GLY A 274 11.40 -6.95 -5.17
CA GLY A 274 10.54 -7.86 -4.43
C GLY A 274 9.21 -8.10 -5.14
N ASP A 275 8.61 -9.25 -4.88
CA ASP A 275 7.33 -9.71 -5.45
C ASP A 275 7.22 -9.48 -6.97
N ARG A 276 8.26 -9.87 -7.71
CA ARG A 276 8.35 -9.75 -9.18
C ARG A 276 8.08 -8.33 -9.70
N ARG A 277 8.51 -7.31 -8.97
CA ARG A 277 8.28 -5.88 -9.27
C ARG A 277 6.80 -5.52 -9.32
N SER A 278 6.04 -5.95 -8.35
CA SER A 278 4.58 -5.79 -8.30
C SER A 278 4.14 -4.33 -8.37
N VAL A 279 4.83 -3.42 -7.67
CA VAL A 279 4.53 -1.97 -7.74
C VAL A 279 4.58 -1.49 -9.18
N ARG A 280 5.72 -1.69 -9.85
CA ARG A 280 5.91 -1.26 -11.23
C ARG A 280 4.88 -1.88 -12.18
N ARG A 281 4.59 -3.17 -12.03
CA ARG A 281 3.62 -3.88 -12.88
C ARG A 281 2.21 -3.34 -12.70
N ALA A 282 1.76 -3.11 -11.46
CA ALA A 282 0.45 -2.57 -11.17
C ALA A 282 0.29 -1.15 -11.70
N VAL A 283 1.28 -0.29 -11.48
CA VAL A 283 1.29 1.11 -11.95
C VAL A 283 1.24 1.17 -13.49
N HIS A 284 2.04 0.35 -14.20
CA HIS A 284 2.02 0.34 -15.65
C HIS A 284 0.71 -0.19 -16.23
N LEU A 285 0.15 -1.26 -15.65
CA LEU A 285 -1.13 -1.79 -16.07
C LEU A 285 -2.24 -0.74 -15.87
N PHE A 286 -2.24 -0.07 -14.71
CA PHE A 286 -3.16 1.00 -14.40
C PHE A 286 -3.04 2.16 -15.41
N ALA A 287 -1.83 2.65 -15.63
CA ALA A 287 -1.57 3.72 -16.59
C ALA A 287 -2.03 3.37 -18.01
N GLN A 288 -1.75 2.15 -18.45
CA GLN A 288 -2.21 1.66 -19.76
C GLN A 288 -3.74 1.63 -19.87
N MET A 289 -4.44 1.16 -18.82
CA MET A 289 -5.90 1.06 -18.83
C MET A 289 -6.61 2.41 -18.84
N TYR A 290 -6.02 3.40 -18.20
CA TYR A 290 -6.60 4.75 -18.11
C TYR A 290 -5.99 5.76 -19.07
N GLY A 291 -5.06 5.33 -19.95
CA GLY A 291 -4.42 6.19 -20.95
C GLY A 291 -3.42 7.19 -20.39
N HIS A 292 -2.85 6.89 -19.21
CA HIS A 292 -1.84 7.74 -18.57
C HIS A 292 -0.42 7.33 -18.92
N THR A 293 0.52 8.27 -18.78
CA THR A 293 1.96 8.01 -18.90
C THR A 293 2.61 7.99 -17.51
N VAL A 294 3.36 6.92 -17.22
CA VAL A 294 4.14 6.83 -16.00
C VAL A 294 5.41 7.67 -16.13
N GLN A 295 5.58 8.64 -15.28
CA GLN A 295 6.81 9.40 -15.13
C GLN A 295 7.56 8.92 -13.90
N ILE A 296 8.88 9.11 -13.88
CA ILE A 296 9.74 8.68 -12.77
C ILE A 296 10.47 9.89 -12.20
N ASP A 297 10.40 10.04 -10.88
CA ASP A 297 11.18 11.02 -10.13
C ASP A 297 11.92 10.29 -8.98
N GLY A 298 13.21 10.07 -9.13
CA GLY A 298 14.00 9.28 -8.19
C GLY A 298 13.53 7.83 -8.08
N GLN A 299 13.06 7.42 -6.92
CA GLN A 299 12.51 6.09 -6.64
C GLN A 299 10.97 6.05 -6.78
N HIS A 300 10.36 7.19 -7.12
CA HIS A 300 8.92 7.34 -7.18
C HIS A 300 8.40 7.28 -8.61
N TRP A 301 7.21 6.76 -8.74
CA TRP A 301 6.39 6.86 -9.94
C TRP A 301 5.39 8.01 -9.78
N VAL A 302 5.06 8.66 -10.88
CA VAL A 302 4.14 9.81 -10.93
C VAL A 302 3.17 9.63 -12.08
N LEU A 303 1.87 9.80 -11.82
CA LEU A 303 0.78 9.81 -12.79
C LEU A 303 0.03 11.13 -12.70
N ARG A 304 -0.09 11.85 -13.82
CA ARG A 304 -0.86 13.08 -13.93
C ARG A 304 -2.16 12.81 -14.67
N THR A 305 -3.26 13.31 -14.11
CA THR A 305 -4.53 13.28 -14.82
C THR A 305 -4.64 14.51 -15.72
N SER A 306 -5.10 14.31 -16.92
CA SER A 306 -5.36 15.39 -17.88
C SER A 306 -6.63 16.16 -17.54
#